data_34ad0580daac347bcee2877816524b78
#
_entry.id   34ad0580daac347bcee2877816524b78
#
_cell.length_a   1.000
_cell.length_b   1.000
_cell.length_c   1.000
_cell.angle_alpha   90.00
_cell.angle_beta   90.00
_cell.angle_gamma   90.00
#
_symmetry.space_group_name_H-M   'P 1'
#
loop_
_entity.id
_entity.type
_entity.pdbx_description
1 polymer ?
#
loop_
_entity_poly.entity_id
_entity_poly.type
_entity_poly.pdbx_seq_one_letter_code
_entity_poly.pdbx_strand_id
1 'polypeptide(L)'
;MVRANQSERIGKSEALSAGAAPTYETDGDIGSTLRDRDNNRAEDRTDERMSKRLRGVGKLALAPIGALRADPGNPRKHSRIQVRAIARSIDAFGFNAPILVDKRNQIVAGHGRYEAAQFLGLENIPVIRLDHLTETQARAYLLADNKLAERSSWDDAKQTPFG
;
A
#
# COMPACT_ATOMS: atom_id res chain seq x y z
N MET A 1 32.91 -48.88 -22.69
CA MET A 1 32.78 -48.75 -24.14
C MET A 1 32.08 -47.42 -24.39
N VAL A 2 32.85 -46.44 -24.73
CA VAL A 2 33.17 -45.95 -26.08
C VAL A 2 32.09 -44.97 -26.54
N ARG A 3 32.43 -43.78 -26.55
CA ARG A 3 32.84 -42.65 -27.45
C ARG A 3 31.72 -41.62 -27.56
N ALA A 4 31.99 -40.42 -27.25
CA ALA A 4 32.76 -39.35 -27.91
C ALA A 4 31.94 -38.72 -29.04
N ASN A 5 31.71 -37.42 -28.90
CA ASN A 5 32.44 -36.38 -29.62
C ASN A 5 31.57 -35.53 -30.56
N GLN A 6 31.84 -34.34 -30.54
CA GLN A 6 32.11 -33.26 -31.49
C GLN A 6 31.02 -32.18 -31.48
N SER A 7 31.33 -31.03 -31.08
CA SER A 7 32.19 -29.90 -31.53
C SER A 7 31.51 -29.03 -32.58
N GLU A 8 31.51 -27.74 -32.19
CA GLU A 8 31.69 -26.58 -33.04
C GLU A 8 30.65 -26.18 -34.07
N ARG A 9 30.07 -25.01 -33.91
CA ARG A 9 30.29 -23.93 -34.88
C ARG A 9 29.92 -22.55 -34.33
N ILE A 10 30.93 -21.75 -34.27
CA ILE A 10 31.00 -20.32 -34.20
C ILE A 10 30.25 -19.72 -35.40
N GLY A 11 29.36 -18.75 -35.13
CA GLY A 11 28.68 -17.95 -36.12
C GLY A 11 28.65 -16.48 -35.72
N LYS A 12 29.60 -15.79 -36.20
CA LYS A 12 29.90 -14.37 -36.42
C LYS A 12 28.78 -13.37 -36.12
N SER A 13 29.18 -12.40 -35.31
CA SER A 13 28.58 -11.09 -35.16
C SER A 13 28.51 -10.32 -36.48
N GLU A 14 27.32 -9.83 -36.80
CA GLU A 14 27.19 -8.68 -37.72
C GLU A 14 26.73 -7.48 -36.94
N ALA A 15 27.63 -6.53 -36.87
CA ALA A 15 27.39 -5.18 -36.35
C ALA A 15 26.49 -4.45 -37.36
N LEU A 16 25.29 -4.11 -36.93
CA LEU A 16 24.44 -3.18 -37.65
C LEU A 16 24.75 -1.76 -37.24
N SER A 17 25.26 -1.07 -38.20
CA SER A 17 25.58 0.36 -38.33
C SER A 17 24.54 1.27 -37.64
N ALA A 18 25.05 2.16 -36.81
CA ALA A 18 24.32 3.30 -36.25
C ALA A 18 23.89 4.25 -37.38
N GLY A 19 22.60 4.25 -37.66
CA GLY A 19 21.96 5.28 -38.48
C GLY A 19 21.83 6.56 -37.67
N ALA A 20 22.44 7.64 -38.17
CA ALA A 20 22.33 8.98 -37.60
C ALA A 20 20.89 9.45 -37.59
N ALA A 21 20.43 9.96 -36.42
CA ALA A 21 19.16 10.63 -36.27
C ALA A 21 19.14 11.92 -37.07
N PRO A 22 18.01 12.29 -37.72
CA PRO A 22 17.90 13.56 -38.41
C PRO A 22 17.90 14.71 -37.43
N THR A 23 18.80 15.67 -37.64
CA THR A 23 18.82 16.98 -36.95
C THR A 23 17.68 17.83 -37.51
N TYR A 24 16.67 18.11 -36.68
CA TYR A 24 15.69 19.15 -37.02
C TYR A 24 16.25 20.49 -36.55
N GLU A 25 16.58 21.34 -37.51
CA GLU A 25 16.75 22.77 -37.26
C GLU A 25 15.35 23.36 -36.97
N THR A 26 15.11 23.80 -35.76
CA THR A 26 13.92 24.57 -35.40
C THR A 26 14.27 26.04 -35.50
N ASP A 27 13.75 26.67 -36.54
CA ASP A 27 13.67 28.13 -36.62
C ASP A 27 12.90 28.69 -35.43
N GLY A 28 13.46 29.74 -34.84
CA GLY A 28 13.03 30.31 -33.58
C GLY A 28 11.59 30.83 -33.56
N ASP A 29 10.81 30.28 -32.66
CA ASP A 29 9.60 30.91 -32.14
C ASP A 29 9.83 31.35 -30.68
N ILE A 30 9.99 32.66 -30.49
CA ILE A 30 10.20 33.31 -29.20
C ILE A 30 8.88 33.45 -28.41
N GLY A 31 7.79 32.85 -28.90
CA GLY A 31 6.45 32.97 -28.32
C GLY A 31 6.07 31.88 -27.31
N SER A 32 6.83 30.76 -27.22
CA SER A 32 6.45 29.57 -26.41
C SER A 32 6.98 29.58 -24.98
N THR A 33 8.00 30.38 -24.67
CA THR A 33 8.75 30.26 -23.40
C THR A 33 8.04 30.75 -22.14
N LEU A 34 6.94 31.51 -22.27
CA LEU A 34 6.19 31.99 -21.10
C LEU A 34 5.06 31.02 -20.69
N ARG A 35 4.43 30.34 -21.66
CA ARG A 35 3.38 29.36 -21.36
C ARG A 35 3.93 28.07 -20.76
N ASP A 36 5.12 27.64 -21.18
CA ASP A 36 5.77 26.43 -20.67
C ASP A 36 6.28 26.60 -19.24
N ARG A 37 6.67 27.84 -18.84
CA ARG A 37 7.09 28.12 -17.47
C ARG A 37 5.93 28.08 -16.47
N ASP A 38 4.76 28.52 -16.85
CA ASP A 38 3.57 28.51 -15.97
C ASP A 38 2.99 27.10 -15.85
N ASN A 39 3.00 26.33 -16.93
CA ASN A 39 2.55 24.93 -16.93
C ASN A 39 3.48 24.05 -16.10
N ASN A 40 4.80 24.18 -16.25
CA ASN A 40 5.80 23.44 -15.47
C ASN A 40 5.73 23.79 -13.97
N ARG A 41 5.39 25.04 -13.63
CA ARG A 41 5.20 25.48 -12.23
C ARG A 41 3.91 24.95 -11.60
N ALA A 42 2.88 24.71 -12.39
CA ALA A 42 1.63 24.09 -11.94
C ALA A 42 1.79 22.59 -11.73
N GLU A 43 2.51 21.91 -12.62
CA GLU A 43 2.84 20.47 -12.52
C GLU A 43 3.74 20.21 -11.31
N ASP A 44 4.79 21.01 -11.10
CA ASP A 44 5.71 20.90 -9.96
C ASP A 44 4.97 21.08 -8.61
N ARG A 45 4.03 22.02 -8.53
CA ARG A 45 3.19 22.20 -7.32
C ARG A 45 2.22 21.03 -7.09
N THR A 46 1.75 20.39 -8.16
CA THR A 46 0.85 19.22 -8.07
C THR A 46 1.63 18.02 -7.59
N ASP A 47 2.84 17.83 -8.09
CA ASP A 47 3.72 16.72 -7.72
C ASP A 47 4.23 16.87 -6.28
N GLU A 48 4.56 18.09 -5.84
CA GLU A 48 4.94 18.38 -4.46
C GLU A 48 3.77 18.16 -3.48
N ARG A 49 2.54 18.53 -3.87
CA ARG A 49 1.32 18.26 -3.08
C ARG A 49 1.00 16.77 -2.99
N MET A 50 1.13 16.04 -4.11
CA MET A 50 0.96 14.58 -4.13
C MET A 50 2.03 13.89 -3.30
N SER A 51 3.29 14.25 -3.47
CA SER A 51 4.40 13.74 -2.69
C SER A 51 4.20 13.98 -1.19
N LYS A 52 3.69 15.15 -0.79
CA LYS A 52 3.36 15.46 0.60
C LYS A 52 2.22 14.59 1.14
N ARG A 53 1.21 14.25 0.32
CA ARG A 53 0.09 13.38 0.72
C ARG A 53 0.50 11.91 0.83
N LEU A 54 1.48 11.49 0.02
CA LEU A 54 2.04 10.14 0.03
C LEU A 54 3.18 9.98 1.05
N ARG A 55 3.60 11.06 1.72
CA ARG A 55 4.55 10.98 2.83
C ARG A 55 3.90 10.20 3.97
N GLY A 56 4.56 9.17 4.40
CA GLY A 56 4.13 8.38 5.52
C GLY A 56 3.37 7.11 5.16
N VAL A 57 3.48 6.63 3.94
CA VAL A 57 3.11 5.24 3.66
C VAL A 57 4.01 4.35 4.53
N GLY A 58 3.42 3.77 5.58
CA GLY A 58 4.12 2.90 6.50
C GLY A 58 4.59 1.64 5.78
N LYS A 59 5.69 1.07 6.27
CA LYS A 59 6.20 -0.21 5.75
C LYS A 59 5.38 -1.36 6.32
N LEU A 60 5.02 -2.30 5.44
CA LEU A 60 4.44 -3.57 5.85
C LEU A 60 5.51 -4.40 6.58
N ALA A 61 5.17 -4.92 7.73
CA ALA A 61 6.02 -5.78 8.53
C ALA A 61 5.19 -6.86 9.22
N LEU A 62 5.83 -7.95 9.64
CA LEU A 62 5.23 -8.89 10.57
C LEU A 62 5.62 -8.48 12.00
N ALA A 63 4.65 -8.46 12.90
CA ALA A 63 4.88 -8.16 14.31
C ALA A 63 4.30 -9.27 15.19
N PRO A 64 4.99 -9.63 16.30
CA PRO A 64 4.43 -10.53 17.30
C PRO A 64 3.14 -9.95 17.87
N ILE A 65 2.07 -10.74 17.91
CA ILE A 65 0.77 -10.26 18.38
C ILE A 65 0.83 -9.77 19.83
N GLY A 66 1.65 -10.41 20.67
CA GLY A 66 1.86 -10.03 22.06
C GLY A 66 2.61 -8.70 22.25
N ALA A 67 3.27 -8.18 21.21
CA ALA A 67 3.91 -6.86 21.26
C ALA A 67 2.93 -5.70 20.98
N LEU A 68 1.74 -6.00 20.46
CA LEU A 68 0.74 -4.99 20.12
C LEU A 68 -0.14 -4.65 21.32
N ARG A 69 -0.58 -3.40 21.37
CA ARG A 69 -1.42 -2.88 22.44
C ARG A 69 -2.72 -2.36 21.88
N ALA A 70 -3.84 -2.96 22.30
CA ALA A 70 -5.15 -2.39 22.03
C ALA A 70 -5.30 -1.04 22.73
N ASP A 71 -5.93 -0.07 22.07
CA ASP A 71 -6.22 1.23 22.70
C ASP A 71 -7.43 1.07 23.65
N PRO A 72 -7.24 1.27 24.98
CA PRO A 72 -8.34 1.23 25.94
C PRO A 72 -9.41 2.31 25.66
N GLY A 73 -8.99 3.41 25.02
CA GLY A 73 -9.87 4.52 24.63
C GLY A 73 -10.56 4.33 23.29
N ASN A 74 -10.44 3.16 22.64
CA ASN A 74 -11.17 2.88 21.41
C ASN A 74 -12.67 2.75 21.68
N PRO A 75 -13.52 3.64 21.12
CA PRO A 75 -14.96 3.60 21.35
C PRO A 75 -15.64 2.41 20.67
N ARG A 76 -15.00 1.80 19.66
CA ARG A 76 -15.57 0.72 18.88
C ARG A 76 -15.38 -0.61 19.58
N LYS A 77 -16.51 -1.26 19.90
CA LYS A 77 -16.52 -2.63 20.44
C LYS A 77 -16.94 -3.62 19.33
N HIS A 78 -16.26 -4.74 19.27
CA HIS A 78 -16.60 -5.81 18.35
C HIS A 78 -17.35 -6.91 19.09
N SER A 79 -18.50 -7.34 18.54
CA SER A 79 -19.21 -8.47 19.08
C SER A 79 -18.44 -9.78 18.81
N ARG A 80 -18.66 -10.79 19.63
CA ARG A 80 -18.05 -12.13 19.41
C ARG A 80 -18.44 -12.72 18.05
N ILE A 81 -19.64 -12.42 17.56
CA ILE A 81 -20.10 -12.86 16.24
C ILE A 81 -19.27 -12.20 15.14
N GLN A 82 -19.04 -10.90 15.25
CA GLN A 82 -18.23 -10.15 14.31
C GLN A 82 -16.77 -10.62 14.31
N VAL A 83 -16.18 -10.82 15.49
CA VAL A 83 -14.80 -11.34 15.62
C VAL A 83 -14.65 -12.70 14.95
N ARG A 84 -15.60 -13.62 15.17
CA ARG A 84 -15.62 -14.94 14.50
C ARG A 84 -15.80 -14.84 12.99
N ALA A 85 -16.61 -13.89 12.51
CA ALA A 85 -16.77 -13.67 11.07
C ALA A 85 -15.46 -13.19 10.43
N ILE A 86 -14.77 -12.25 11.08
CA ILE A 86 -13.44 -11.78 10.65
C ILE A 86 -12.42 -12.93 10.70
N ALA A 87 -12.42 -13.74 11.76
CA ALA A 87 -11.53 -14.89 11.88
C ALA A 87 -11.74 -15.90 10.75
N ARG A 88 -12.98 -16.25 10.40
CA ARG A 88 -13.26 -17.11 9.26
C ARG A 88 -12.78 -16.53 7.93
N SER A 89 -12.91 -15.20 7.76
CA SER A 89 -12.40 -14.53 6.57
C SER A 89 -10.87 -14.58 6.49
N ILE A 90 -10.18 -14.41 7.62
CA ILE A 90 -8.72 -14.52 7.69
C ILE A 90 -8.27 -15.96 7.40
N ASP A 91 -8.99 -16.95 7.94
CA ASP A 91 -8.69 -18.36 7.72
C ASP A 91 -8.90 -18.77 6.25
N ALA A 92 -9.97 -18.30 5.62
CA ALA A 92 -10.32 -18.66 4.24
C ALA A 92 -9.47 -17.92 3.18
N PHE A 93 -9.15 -16.64 3.40
CA PHE A 93 -8.55 -15.77 2.37
C PHE A 93 -7.17 -15.25 2.75
N GLY A 94 -6.68 -15.52 3.96
CA GLY A 94 -5.46 -14.98 4.51
C GLY A 94 -5.64 -13.60 5.16
N PHE A 95 -4.60 -13.13 5.84
CA PHE A 95 -4.58 -11.84 6.53
C PHE A 95 -4.23 -10.70 5.55
N ASN A 96 -5.16 -10.36 4.66
CA ASN A 96 -4.91 -9.45 3.53
C ASN A 96 -4.98 -7.95 3.87
N ALA A 97 -5.53 -7.58 5.05
CA ALA A 97 -5.66 -6.19 5.47
C ALA A 97 -4.84 -5.96 6.75
N PRO A 98 -3.64 -5.36 6.67
CA PRO A 98 -2.76 -5.16 7.82
C PRO A 98 -3.39 -4.31 8.93
N ILE A 99 -2.90 -4.47 10.16
CA ILE A 99 -3.25 -3.62 11.31
C ILE A 99 -2.36 -2.39 11.28
N LEU A 100 -2.93 -1.21 11.53
CA LEU A 100 -2.16 0.03 11.63
C LEU A 100 -1.74 0.23 13.08
N VAL A 101 -0.45 0.49 13.30
CA VAL A 101 0.12 0.70 14.63
C VAL A 101 0.97 1.96 14.67
N ASP A 102 1.02 2.61 15.81
CA ASP A 102 1.93 3.73 16.06
C ASP A 102 3.35 3.26 16.42
N LYS A 103 4.24 4.21 16.68
CA LYS A 103 5.63 3.95 17.11
C LYS A 103 5.76 3.18 18.41
N ARG A 104 4.71 3.14 19.25
CA ARG A 104 4.64 2.42 20.54
C ARG A 104 3.95 1.06 20.42
N ASN A 105 3.68 0.59 19.20
CA ASN A 105 2.89 -0.61 18.91
C ASN A 105 1.42 -0.52 19.38
N GLN A 106 0.91 0.69 19.61
CA GLN A 106 -0.50 0.86 19.91
C GLN A 106 -1.32 0.77 18.63
N ILE A 107 -2.39 0.02 18.66
CA ILE A 107 -3.27 -0.19 17.50
C ILE A 107 -4.05 1.10 17.24
N VAL A 108 -3.89 1.63 16.03
CA VAL A 108 -4.59 2.82 15.54
C VAL A 108 -5.82 2.39 14.72
N ALA A 109 -5.70 1.33 13.92
CA ALA A 109 -6.83 0.77 13.17
C ALA A 109 -6.71 -0.74 13.03
N GLY A 110 -7.84 -1.45 13.02
CA GLY A 110 -7.91 -2.90 12.85
C GLY A 110 -8.08 -3.68 14.15
N HIS A 111 -8.65 -3.10 15.21
CA HIS A 111 -8.90 -3.78 16.49
C HIS A 111 -9.66 -5.11 16.33
N GLY A 112 -10.71 -5.16 15.49
CA GLY A 112 -11.45 -6.40 15.26
C GLY A 112 -10.60 -7.49 14.58
N ARG A 113 -9.65 -7.11 13.71
CA ARG A 113 -8.68 -8.07 13.12
C ARG A 113 -7.67 -8.55 14.15
N TYR A 114 -7.26 -7.68 15.06
CA TYR A 114 -6.40 -8.05 16.17
C TYR A 114 -7.09 -9.08 17.10
N GLU A 115 -8.34 -8.84 17.48
CA GLU A 115 -9.14 -9.78 18.28
C GLU A 115 -9.37 -11.12 17.54
N ALA A 116 -9.62 -11.06 16.23
CA ALA A 116 -9.75 -12.25 15.41
C ALA A 116 -8.44 -13.04 15.30
N ALA A 117 -7.30 -12.36 15.18
CA ALA A 117 -5.99 -13.00 15.18
C ALA A 117 -5.66 -13.68 16.52
N GLN A 118 -6.02 -13.05 17.63
CA GLN A 118 -5.92 -13.68 18.95
C GLN A 118 -6.81 -14.92 19.06
N PHE A 119 -8.05 -14.83 18.54
CA PHE A 119 -8.98 -15.97 18.51
C PHE A 119 -8.43 -17.14 17.68
N LEU A 120 -7.71 -16.86 16.59
CA LEU A 120 -7.06 -17.87 15.74
C LEU A 120 -5.72 -18.38 16.32
N GLY A 121 -5.20 -17.78 17.38
CA GLY A 121 -3.91 -18.15 17.97
C GLY A 121 -2.71 -17.79 17.08
N LEU A 122 -2.82 -16.75 16.26
CA LEU A 122 -1.71 -16.32 15.40
C LEU A 122 -0.60 -15.69 16.25
N GLU A 123 0.64 -16.10 16.02
CA GLU A 123 1.82 -15.57 16.73
C GLU A 123 2.29 -14.24 16.14
N ASN A 124 2.28 -14.14 14.81
CA ASN A 124 2.72 -12.96 14.06
C ASN A 124 1.63 -12.52 13.10
N ILE A 125 1.44 -11.22 12.99
CA ILE A 125 0.42 -10.62 12.14
C ILE A 125 0.97 -9.46 11.33
N PRO A 126 0.43 -9.19 10.11
CA PRO A 126 0.87 -8.09 9.29
C PRO A 126 0.43 -6.75 9.88
N VAL A 127 1.39 -5.85 9.99
CA VAL A 127 1.18 -4.48 10.49
C VAL A 127 1.77 -3.46 9.52
N ILE A 128 1.20 -2.27 9.53
CA ILE A 128 1.78 -1.08 8.92
C ILE A 128 2.07 -0.09 10.04
N ARG A 129 3.32 0.35 10.14
CA ARG A 129 3.76 1.30 11.16
C ARG A 129 3.54 2.74 10.70
N LEU A 130 2.84 3.51 11.51
CA LEU A 130 2.58 4.93 11.29
C LEU A 130 3.54 5.81 12.11
N ASP A 131 4.84 5.52 12.03
CA ASP A 131 5.89 6.15 12.85
C ASP A 131 6.01 7.67 12.62
N HIS A 132 5.46 8.15 11.50
CA HIS A 132 5.42 9.58 11.14
C HIS A 132 4.33 10.37 11.88
N LEU A 133 3.38 9.70 12.53
CA LEU A 133 2.30 10.37 13.27
C LEU A 133 2.72 10.69 14.71
N THR A 134 2.33 11.88 15.16
CA THR A 134 2.33 12.19 16.59
C THR A 134 1.20 11.44 17.30
N GLU A 135 1.25 11.33 18.62
CA GLU A 135 0.18 10.69 19.42
C GLU A 135 -1.19 11.33 19.18
N THR A 136 -1.22 12.66 19.11
CA THR A 136 -2.46 13.39 18.82
C THR A 136 -3.00 13.07 17.42
N GLN A 137 -2.12 12.99 16.44
CA GLN A 137 -2.50 12.60 15.07
C GLN A 137 -2.96 11.15 14.99
N ALA A 138 -2.29 10.21 15.66
CA ALA A 138 -2.69 8.80 15.70
C ALA A 138 -4.08 8.66 16.36
N ARG A 139 -4.36 9.38 17.45
CA ARG A 139 -5.68 9.39 18.09
C ARG A 139 -6.75 10.01 17.20
N ALA A 140 -6.45 11.13 16.54
CA ALA A 140 -7.37 11.74 15.58
C ALA A 140 -7.67 10.80 14.40
N TYR A 141 -6.65 10.10 13.90
CA TYR A 141 -6.82 9.12 12.83
C TYR A 141 -7.72 7.95 13.28
N LEU A 142 -7.50 7.40 14.47
CA LEU A 142 -8.34 6.33 15.04
C LEU A 142 -9.83 6.72 15.06
N LEU A 143 -10.12 7.94 15.54
CA LEU A 143 -11.50 8.45 15.60
C LEU A 143 -12.09 8.66 14.20
N ALA A 144 -11.30 9.19 13.27
CA ALA A 144 -11.71 9.41 11.89
C ALA A 144 -11.99 8.08 11.16
N ASP A 145 -11.12 7.07 11.29
CA ASP A 145 -11.27 5.75 10.67
C ASP A 145 -12.56 5.06 11.16
N ASN A 146 -12.81 5.09 12.47
CA ASN A 146 -14.04 4.56 13.05
C ASN A 146 -15.28 5.29 12.51
N LYS A 147 -15.24 6.62 12.41
CA LYS A 147 -16.39 7.42 11.96
C LYS A 147 -16.68 7.25 10.47
N LEU A 148 -15.64 7.13 9.65
CA LEU A 148 -15.79 6.86 8.22
C LEU A 148 -16.42 5.49 7.97
N ALA A 149 -16.01 4.47 8.73
CA ALA A 149 -16.59 3.14 8.64
C ALA A 149 -18.08 3.09 9.01
N GLU A 150 -18.55 3.95 9.91
CA GLU A 150 -19.98 4.06 10.27
C GLU A 150 -20.83 4.72 9.19
N ARG A 151 -20.23 5.60 8.38
CA ARG A 151 -20.94 6.36 7.32
C ARG A 151 -21.05 5.60 6.00
N SER A 152 -20.32 4.52 5.82
CA SER A 152 -20.43 3.69 4.63
C SER A 152 -21.70 2.87 4.69
N SER A 153 -22.52 2.95 3.62
CA SER A 153 -23.67 2.09 3.40
C SER A 153 -23.37 1.12 2.27
N TRP A 154 -24.04 -0.01 2.29
CA TRP A 154 -23.98 -0.99 1.21
C TRP A 154 -25.01 -0.65 0.13
N ASP A 155 -24.65 -0.87 -1.12
CA ASP A 155 -25.61 -0.87 -2.22
C ASP A 155 -26.23 -2.27 -2.31
N ASP A 156 -27.41 -2.42 -1.68
CA ASP A 156 -28.09 -3.70 -1.58
C ASP A 156 -28.38 -4.35 -2.94
N ALA A 157 -28.52 -3.54 -4.00
CA ALA A 157 -28.74 -4.03 -5.37
C ALA A 157 -27.53 -4.75 -5.95
N LYS A 158 -26.32 -4.52 -5.40
CA LYS A 158 -25.06 -5.16 -5.81
C LYS A 158 -24.60 -6.30 -4.91
N GLN A 159 -25.34 -6.56 -3.83
CA GLN A 159 -25.11 -7.72 -2.99
C GLN A 159 -25.81 -8.95 -3.60
N THR A 160 -25.38 -9.39 -4.78
CA THR A 160 -25.73 -10.73 -5.24
C THR A 160 -24.91 -11.73 -4.42
N PRO A 161 -25.56 -12.63 -3.65
CA PRO A 161 -24.85 -13.73 -3.05
C PRO A 161 -24.21 -14.53 -4.20
N PHE A 162 -22.91 -14.79 -4.09
CA PHE A 162 -22.29 -15.78 -4.94
C PHE A 162 -23.07 -17.07 -4.77
N GLY A 163 -23.83 -17.45 -5.82
CA GLY A 163 -24.56 -18.68 -5.89
C GLY A 163 -23.64 -19.88 -5.99
#